data_366eeb5de208141301b09966754c6695
#
_entry.id   366eeb5de208141301b09966754c6695
#
_cell.length_a   1.000
_cell.length_b   1.000
_cell.length_c   1.000
_cell.angle_alpha   90.00
_cell.angle_beta   90.00
_cell.angle_gamma   90.00
#
_symmetry.space_group_name_H-M   'P 1'
#
loop_
_entity.id
_entity.type
_entity.pdbx_description
1 polymer ?
#
loop_
_entity_poly.entity_id
_entity_poly.type
_entity_poly.pdbx_seq_one_letter_code
_entity_poly.pdbx_strand_id
1 'polypeptide(L)'
;MEYRPNDSITRAEITVIVARIQGQTGAVAQADTVFTDVPSTYWASGYIASATNQGIINGYGDGTFGPDDKVLYEDVIKMLMETLGYKPYAQNNGGYPTGYILAAQRQSVLKNVVGGAEGTEATRGQVAQMTYNAIDTPLMERYVYGGEAQYVIWDGESWSPRKTLMNQALGINKLKGVVTENEVTALDAAVQIDTDATQQIKLYVEDNYLGSNDTNSDYEVDSVYPFYTGDTNAADYLGYDVVLYAQDNKNETDTILSITEATGKNSKVEFTLDKFNSYDADTNNLSYMKNDTDKSATKLKLQTTSNRVNYSDSPAIIYNGIAYSGTLESLFGSYEGDESGLIYKDSAYSGKVTVLDNDDTSGYDVIFVDVAVGAVVDELSSRGVLTFKNSVD
;
A
#
# COMPACT_ATOMS: atom_id res chain seq x y z
N MET A 1 8.55 -6.01 -23.30
CA MET A 1 9.73 -6.80 -22.80
C MET A 1 9.19 -7.80 -21.81
N GLU A 2 9.45 -9.08 -21.96
CA GLU A 2 8.90 -10.12 -21.06
C GLU A 2 9.77 -10.21 -19.79
N TYR A 3 9.13 -10.24 -18.62
CA TYR A 3 9.79 -10.50 -17.35
C TYR A 3 9.97 -12.03 -17.19
N ARG A 4 11.19 -12.49 -17.24
CA ARG A 4 11.54 -13.93 -17.16
C ARG A 4 12.06 -14.28 -15.78
N PRO A 5 11.20 -14.60 -14.79
CA PRO A 5 11.56 -14.72 -13.38
C PRO A 5 12.52 -15.90 -13.09
N ASN A 6 12.51 -16.91 -13.93
CA ASN A 6 13.33 -18.12 -13.75
C ASN A 6 14.72 -18.04 -14.40
N ASP A 7 14.99 -16.99 -15.19
CA ASP A 7 16.30 -16.80 -15.79
C ASP A 7 17.29 -16.30 -14.72
N SER A 8 18.56 -16.75 -14.84
CA SER A 8 19.64 -16.25 -13.99
C SER A 8 19.98 -14.81 -14.33
N ILE A 9 20.41 -14.04 -13.33
CA ILE A 9 20.83 -12.63 -13.46
C ILE A 9 22.36 -12.53 -13.45
N THR A 10 22.92 -11.51 -14.15
CA THR A 10 24.36 -11.28 -14.17
C THR A 10 24.84 -10.43 -13.00
N ARG A 11 26.15 -10.46 -12.74
CA ARG A 11 26.81 -9.65 -11.70
C ARG A 11 26.66 -8.15 -12.01
N ALA A 12 26.74 -7.74 -13.28
CA ALA A 12 26.50 -6.35 -13.67
C ALA A 12 25.03 -5.92 -13.45
N GLU A 13 24.07 -6.78 -13.79
CA GLU A 13 22.63 -6.47 -13.62
C GLU A 13 22.27 -6.27 -12.14
N ILE A 14 22.72 -7.14 -11.23
CA ILE A 14 22.46 -6.93 -9.79
C ILE A 14 23.17 -5.70 -9.24
N THR A 15 24.39 -5.39 -9.72
CA THR A 15 25.10 -4.17 -9.31
C THR A 15 24.31 -2.92 -9.65
N VAL A 16 23.66 -2.88 -10.83
CA VAL A 16 22.79 -1.76 -11.21
C VAL A 16 21.54 -1.70 -10.31
N ILE A 17 20.92 -2.85 -9.99
CA ILE A 17 19.77 -2.89 -9.07
C ILE A 17 20.16 -2.31 -7.70
N VAL A 18 21.29 -2.74 -7.13
CA VAL A 18 21.81 -2.25 -5.85
C VAL A 18 22.05 -0.73 -5.87
N ALA A 19 22.65 -0.21 -6.93
CA ALA A 19 22.85 1.23 -7.08
C ALA A 19 21.53 2.01 -7.18
N ARG A 20 20.54 1.46 -7.88
CA ARG A 20 19.22 2.09 -8.03
C ARG A 20 18.44 2.16 -6.73
N ILE A 21 18.46 1.13 -5.90
CA ILE A 21 17.81 1.16 -4.58
C ILE A 21 18.51 2.08 -3.58
N GLN A 22 19.73 2.52 -3.88
CA GLN A 22 20.44 3.59 -3.17
C GLN A 22 20.13 5.00 -3.72
N GLY A 23 19.13 5.15 -4.57
CA GLY A 23 18.71 6.42 -5.13
C GLY A 23 19.48 6.88 -6.38
N GLN A 24 20.36 6.05 -6.96
CA GLN A 24 21.04 6.36 -8.23
C GLN A 24 20.09 6.09 -9.41
N THR A 25 19.00 6.88 -9.51
CA THR A 25 17.90 6.67 -10.48
C THR A 25 18.20 7.21 -11.88
N GLY A 26 19.13 8.18 -11.98
CA GLY A 26 19.56 8.75 -13.27
C GLY A 26 20.55 7.88 -14.02
N ALA A 27 20.94 8.33 -15.22
CA ALA A 27 22.06 7.73 -15.94
C ALA A 27 23.36 8.03 -15.19
N VAL A 28 24.01 6.99 -14.67
CA VAL A 28 25.34 7.12 -14.09
C VAL A 28 26.35 7.23 -15.22
N ALA A 29 27.18 8.25 -15.16
CA ALA A 29 28.22 8.46 -16.18
C ALA A 29 29.14 7.22 -16.25
N GLN A 30 29.56 6.89 -17.46
CA GLN A 30 30.59 5.89 -17.68
C GLN A 30 31.87 6.30 -16.91
N ALA A 31 32.52 5.36 -16.28
CA ALA A 31 33.70 5.58 -15.48
C ALA A 31 34.72 4.47 -15.65
N ASP A 32 36.00 4.80 -15.43
CA ASP A 32 37.03 3.81 -15.34
C ASP A 32 36.84 2.96 -14.08
N THR A 33 37.06 1.67 -14.22
CA THR A 33 37.03 0.72 -13.10
C THR A 33 38.42 0.20 -12.82
N VAL A 34 38.58 -0.44 -11.67
CA VAL A 34 39.84 -1.15 -11.34
C VAL A 34 39.93 -2.52 -12.02
N PHE A 35 38.90 -2.92 -12.76
CA PHE A 35 38.78 -4.26 -13.35
C PHE A 35 39.16 -4.22 -14.85
N THR A 36 40.01 -5.14 -15.27
CA THR A 36 40.54 -5.21 -16.65
C THR A 36 39.48 -5.63 -17.66
N ASP A 37 38.45 -6.33 -17.24
CA ASP A 37 37.32 -6.82 -18.05
C ASP A 37 36.10 -5.87 -18.05
N VAL A 38 36.20 -4.71 -17.38
CA VAL A 38 35.15 -3.68 -17.35
C VAL A 38 35.72 -2.35 -17.86
N PRO A 39 35.84 -2.19 -19.19
CA PRO A 39 36.27 -0.91 -19.76
C PRO A 39 35.26 0.20 -19.48
N SER A 40 35.70 1.46 -19.50
CA SER A 40 34.81 2.61 -19.25
C SER A 40 33.61 2.69 -20.23
N THR A 41 33.73 2.08 -21.41
CA THR A 41 32.63 1.99 -22.38
C THR A 41 31.59 0.90 -22.08
N TYR A 42 31.85 0.03 -21.09
CA TYR A 42 30.87 -0.98 -20.68
C TYR A 42 29.64 -0.31 -20.08
N TRP A 43 28.44 -0.80 -20.43
CA TRP A 43 27.18 -0.14 -20.10
C TRP A 43 26.94 0.10 -18.60
N ALA A 44 27.50 -0.75 -17.74
CA ALA A 44 27.38 -0.67 -16.29
C ALA A 44 28.64 -0.16 -15.59
N SER A 45 29.67 0.34 -16.32
CA SER A 45 30.97 0.70 -15.78
C SER A 45 30.88 1.70 -14.59
N GLY A 46 30.07 2.75 -14.71
CA GLY A 46 29.87 3.73 -13.66
C GLY A 46 29.24 3.16 -12.39
N TYR A 47 28.29 2.25 -12.55
CA TYR A 47 27.64 1.55 -11.41
C TYR A 47 28.63 0.61 -10.72
N ILE A 48 29.44 -0.14 -11.49
CA ILE A 48 30.47 -1.05 -10.97
C ILE A 48 31.55 -0.25 -10.22
N ALA A 49 32.02 0.87 -10.80
CA ALA A 49 32.98 1.76 -10.11
C ALA A 49 32.41 2.30 -8.79
N SER A 50 31.17 2.77 -8.79
CA SER A 50 30.51 3.28 -7.59
C SER A 50 30.35 2.22 -6.51
N ALA A 51 29.82 1.04 -6.84
CA ALA A 51 29.61 -0.04 -5.89
C ALA A 51 30.93 -0.64 -5.35
N THR A 52 32.00 -0.63 -6.18
CA THR A 52 33.35 -1.02 -5.76
C THR A 52 33.91 -0.03 -4.73
N ASN A 53 33.79 1.27 -4.99
CA ASN A 53 34.29 2.33 -4.07
C ASN A 53 33.52 2.30 -2.73
N GLN A 54 32.27 1.89 -2.71
CA GLN A 54 31.47 1.71 -1.49
C GLN A 54 31.79 0.37 -0.78
N GLY A 55 32.57 -0.53 -1.40
CA GLY A 55 32.91 -1.83 -0.84
C GLY A 55 31.76 -2.84 -0.87
N ILE A 56 30.69 -2.58 -1.64
CA ILE A 56 29.54 -3.46 -1.79
C ILE A 56 29.88 -4.67 -2.66
N ILE A 57 30.69 -4.44 -3.71
CA ILE A 57 31.15 -5.48 -4.62
C ILE A 57 32.68 -5.59 -4.61
N ASN A 58 33.15 -6.80 -4.92
CA ASN A 58 34.57 -7.08 -5.15
C ASN A 58 34.71 -7.87 -6.45
N GLY A 59 35.91 -7.77 -7.08
CA GLY A 59 36.30 -8.68 -8.16
C GLY A 59 36.75 -10.03 -7.64
N TYR A 60 37.19 -10.87 -8.56
CA TYR A 60 37.67 -12.24 -8.27
C TYR A 60 39.08 -12.31 -7.64
N GLY A 61 39.75 -11.16 -7.48
CA GLY A 61 41.09 -11.08 -6.90
C GLY A 61 42.22 -11.19 -7.92
N ASP A 62 41.92 -11.48 -9.16
CA ASP A 62 42.83 -11.56 -10.31
C ASP A 62 42.85 -10.31 -11.19
N GLY A 63 42.13 -9.27 -10.75
CA GLY A 63 41.94 -8.02 -11.51
C GLY A 63 40.71 -8.01 -12.41
N THR A 64 39.86 -9.03 -12.37
CA THR A 64 38.60 -9.13 -13.11
C THR A 64 37.40 -9.02 -12.20
N PHE A 65 36.25 -8.61 -12.79
CA PHE A 65 34.93 -8.54 -12.12
C PHE A 65 33.98 -9.65 -12.58
N GLY A 66 34.05 -10.06 -13.83
CA GLY A 66 33.11 -10.97 -14.46
C GLY A 66 31.71 -10.35 -14.63
N PRO A 67 31.55 -9.22 -15.34
CA PRO A 67 30.27 -8.48 -15.38
C PRO A 67 29.13 -9.29 -15.98
N ASP A 68 29.41 -10.17 -16.94
CA ASP A 68 28.44 -11.02 -17.63
C ASP A 68 28.26 -12.41 -17.00
N ASP A 69 29.07 -12.73 -15.97
CA ASP A 69 28.94 -13.97 -15.22
C ASP A 69 27.64 -13.98 -14.41
N LYS A 70 27.07 -15.17 -14.22
CA LYS A 70 25.89 -15.33 -13.36
C LYS A 70 26.26 -15.13 -11.90
N VAL A 71 25.46 -14.32 -11.19
CA VAL A 71 25.69 -14.08 -9.77
C VAL A 71 25.18 -15.24 -8.92
N LEU A 72 25.92 -15.62 -7.91
CA LEU A 72 25.51 -16.64 -6.96
C LEU A 72 24.47 -16.10 -5.97
N TYR A 73 23.62 -17.00 -5.46
CA TYR A 73 22.56 -16.66 -4.50
C TYR A 73 23.09 -15.93 -3.25
N GLU A 74 24.16 -16.46 -2.66
CA GLU A 74 24.82 -15.87 -1.50
C GLU A 74 25.51 -14.53 -1.80
N ASP A 75 25.98 -14.31 -3.05
CA ASP A 75 26.54 -13.02 -3.45
C ASP A 75 25.48 -11.93 -3.53
N VAL A 76 24.28 -12.25 -4.04
CA VAL A 76 23.14 -11.31 -4.02
C VAL A 76 22.80 -10.91 -2.59
N ILE A 77 22.70 -11.90 -1.69
CA ILE A 77 22.45 -11.64 -0.27
C ILE A 77 23.52 -10.72 0.32
N LYS A 78 24.80 -11.04 0.08
CA LYS A 78 25.91 -10.20 0.55
C LYS A 78 25.77 -8.77 0.03
N MET A 79 25.54 -8.57 -1.27
CA MET A 79 25.43 -7.24 -1.87
C MET A 79 24.29 -6.43 -1.24
N LEU A 80 23.10 -7.03 -1.06
CA LEU A 80 21.97 -6.37 -0.42
C LEU A 80 22.25 -6.04 1.05
N MET A 81 22.81 -6.98 1.82
CA MET A 81 23.10 -6.77 3.24
C MET A 81 24.22 -5.75 3.47
N GLU A 82 25.24 -5.68 2.60
CA GLU A 82 26.25 -4.60 2.66
C GLU A 82 25.64 -3.23 2.33
N THR A 83 24.71 -3.17 1.36
CA THR A 83 23.96 -1.96 1.04
C THR A 83 23.13 -1.46 2.22
N LEU A 84 22.55 -2.37 3.00
CA LEU A 84 21.79 -2.07 4.22
C LEU A 84 22.68 -1.77 5.45
N GLY A 85 24.01 -1.88 5.33
CA GLY A 85 24.97 -1.61 6.40
C GLY A 85 25.29 -2.77 7.33
N TYR A 86 24.79 -3.99 7.05
CA TYR A 86 24.94 -5.16 7.94
C TYR A 86 26.28 -5.88 7.85
N LYS A 87 27.27 -5.33 7.15
CA LYS A 87 28.63 -5.92 7.07
C LYS A 87 29.24 -6.23 8.45
N PRO A 88 29.21 -5.32 9.46
CA PRO A 88 29.76 -5.60 10.78
C PRO A 88 29.04 -6.74 11.50
N TYR A 89 27.71 -6.80 11.37
CA TYR A 89 26.93 -7.90 11.92
C TYR A 89 27.31 -9.24 11.28
N ALA A 90 27.39 -9.29 9.95
CA ALA A 90 27.75 -10.50 9.22
C ALA A 90 29.17 -10.99 9.58
N GLN A 91 30.12 -10.08 9.67
CA GLN A 91 31.50 -10.42 10.06
C GLN A 91 31.58 -11.03 11.46
N ASN A 92 30.80 -10.50 12.42
CA ASN A 92 30.76 -11.00 13.80
C ASN A 92 30.01 -12.35 13.94
N ASN A 93 29.26 -12.76 12.90
CA ASN A 93 28.41 -13.95 12.92
C ASN A 93 28.80 -14.98 11.84
N GLY A 94 30.09 -15.14 11.58
CA GLY A 94 30.63 -16.18 10.70
C GLY A 94 31.12 -15.71 9.33
N GLY A 95 30.98 -14.41 9.03
CA GLY A 95 31.49 -13.85 7.78
C GLY A 95 30.73 -14.31 6.55
N TYR A 96 31.44 -14.37 5.42
CA TYR A 96 30.86 -14.79 4.15
C TYR A 96 30.97 -16.33 3.98
N PRO A 97 29.91 -16.99 3.49
CA PRO A 97 28.56 -16.46 3.21
C PRO A 97 27.62 -16.47 4.43
N THR A 98 27.95 -17.30 5.43
CA THR A 98 27.05 -17.68 6.55
C THR A 98 26.50 -16.49 7.32
N GLY A 99 27.35 -15.52 7.70
CA GLY A 99 26.94 -14.36 8.46
C GLY A 99 25.98 -13.43 7.69
N TYR A 100 26.15 -13.32 6.37
CA TYR A 100 25.26 -12.55 5.52
C TYR A 100 23.90 -13.23 5.35
N ILE A 101 23.88 -14.56 5.16
CA ILE A 101 22.64 -15.34 5.11
C ILE A 101 21.87 -15.20 6.44
N LEU A 102 22.55 -15.33 7.57
CA LEU A 102 21.96 -15.17 8.90
C LEU A 102 21.37 -13.75 9.09
N ALA A 103 22.10 -12.71 8.68
CA ALA A 103 21.62 -11.34 8.72
C ALA A 103 20.34 -11.16 7.87
N ALA A 104 20.34 -11.66 6.65
CA ALA A 104 19.22 -11.59 5.73
C ALA A 104 17.97 -12.34 6.23
N GLN A 105 18.16 -13.51 6.86
CA GLN A 105 17.08 -14.25 7.51
C GLN A 105 16.48 -13.46 8.68
N ARG A 106 17.34 -12.94 9.57
CA ARG A 106 16.91 -12.17 10.75
C ARG A 106 16.16 -10.90 10.39
N GLN A 107 16.57 -10.24 9.31
CA GLN A 107 15.93 -9.03 8.81
C GLN A 107 14.81 -9.29 7.79
N SER A 108 14.38 -10.54 7.64
CA SER A 108 13.31 -10.93 6.73
C SER A 108 13.55 -10.63 5.24
N VAL A 109 14.79 -10.35 4.84
CA VAL A 109 15.15 -10.13 3.42
C VAL A 109 14.86 -11.37 2.57
N LEU A 110 14.93 -12.56 3.18
CA LEU A 110 14.63 -13.84 2.53
C LEU A 110 13.16 -14.29 2.66
N LYS A 111 12.28 -13.45 3.23
CA LYS A 111 10.86 -13.79 3.37
C LYS A 111 10.22 -13.99 1.98
N ASN A 112 9.50 -15.10 1.81
CA ASN A 112 8.83 -15.48 0.56
C ASN A 112 9.76 -15.71 -0.65
N VAL A 113 11.08 -15.77 -0.46
CA VAL A 113 12.01 -16.17 -1.51
C VAL A 113 11.94 -17.68 -1.68
N VAL A 114 11.50 -18.13 -2.85
CA VAL A 114 11.31 -19.56 -3.15
C VAL A 114 12.56 -20.13 -3.82
N GLY A 115 13.05 -21.25 -3.32
CA GLY A 115 14.27 -21.90 -3.80
C GLY A 115 15.53 -21.10 -3.45
N GLY A 116 16.62 -21.44 -4.11
CA GLY A 116 17.95 -20.87 -3.85
C GLY A 116 18.69 -21.62 -2.77
N ALA A 117 19.96 -21.80 -3.01
CA ALA A 117 20.90 -22.41 -2.09
C ALA A 117 22.30 -21.85 -2.35
N GLU A 118 23.17 -21.95 -1.35
CA GLU A 118 24.56 -21.59 -1.48
C GLU A 118 25.20 -22.35 -2.65
N GLY A 119 25.99 -21.67 -3.48
CA GLY A 119 26.62 -22.19 -4.67
C GLY A 119 25.71 -22.29 -5.90
N THR A 120 24.46 -21.85 -5.83
CA THR A 120 23.55 -21.81 -6.99
C THR A 120 23.45 -20.43 -7.60
N GLU A 121 23.21 -20.36 -8.91
CA GLU A 121 22.92 -19.09 -9.58
C GLU A 121 21.59 -18.49 -9.09
N ALA A 122 21.57 -17.19 -8.81
CA ALA A 122 20.36 -16.49 -8.44
C ALA A 122 19.47 -16.22 -9.65
N THR A 123 18.17 -16.43 -9.51
CA THR A 123 17.21 -16.10 -10.56
C THR A 123 16.69 -14.66 -10.42
N ARG A 124 16.19 -14.09 -11.52
CA ARG A 124 15.59 -12.76 -11.55
C ARG A 124 14.42 -12.63 -10.55
N GLY A 125 13.61 -13.68 -10.40
CA GLY A 125 12.50 -13.73 -9.44
C GLY A 125 12.95 -13.68 -7.99
N GLN A 126 14.00 -14.44 -7.63
CA GLN A 126 14.59 -14.42 -6.29
C GLN A 126 15.18 -13.05 -5.97
N VAL A 127 15.94 -12.46 -6.91
CA VAL A 127 16.51 -11.12 -6.73
C VAL A 127 15.44 -10.06 -6.57
N ALA A 128 14.37 -10.11 -7.36
CA ALA A 128 13.25 -9.18 -7.23
C ALA A 128 12.59 -9.27 -5.83
N GLN A 129 12.33 -10.50 -5.34
CA GLN A 129 11.74 -10.69 -4.01
C GLN A 129 12.69 -10.23 -2.89
N MET A 130 13.99 -10.56 -2.98
CA MET A 130 14.97 -10.10 -2.00
C MET A 130 15.10 -8.56 -2.01
N THR A 131 15.13 -7.94 -3.19
CA THR A 131 15.21 -6.48 -3.34
C THR A 131 13.96 -5.80 -2.77
N TYR A 132 12.77 -6.32 -3.07
CA TYR A 132 11.51 -5.84 -2.52
C TYR A 132 11.52 -5.85 -0.98
N ASN A 133 11.99 -6.95 -0.38
CA ASN A 133 12.11 -7.03 1.07
C ASN A 133 13.18 -6.08 1.62
N ALA A 134 14.31 -5.94 0.92
CA ALA A 134 15.46 -5.13 1.35
C ALA A 134 15.14 -3.63 1.40
N ILE A 135 14.35 -3.10 0.47
CA ILE A 135 14.06 -1.64 0.43
C ILE A 135 13.29 -1.15 1.66
N ASP A 136 12.50 -2.01 2.31
CA ASP A 136 11.76 -1.71 3.56
C ASP A 136 12.46 -2.29 4.82
N THR A 137 13.65 -2.84 4.67
CA THR A 137 14.45 -3.35 5.79
C THR A 137 15.15 -2.19 6.52
N PRO A 138 15.12 -2.13 7.87
CA PRO A 138 15.83 -1.12 8.62
C PRO A 138 17.33 -1.08 8.30
N LEU A 139 17.89 0.12 8.17
CA LEU A 139 19.31 0.30 7.95
C LEU A 139 20.10 0.06 9.22
N MET A 140 21.30 -0.47 9.08
CA MET A 140 22.29 -0.54 10.15
C MET A 140 23.39 0.49 9.89
N GLU A 141 23.52 1.47 10.79
CA GLU A 141 24.50 2.55 10.63
C GLU A 141 25.43 2.65 11.83
N ARG A 142 26.63 3.19 11.59
CA ARG A 142 27.57 3.53 12.65
C ARG A 142 27.10 4.81 13.34
N TYR A 143 26.80 4.72 14.62
CA TYR A 143 26.38 5.85 15.45
C TYR A 143 27.42 6.13 16.53
N VAL A 144 27.70 7.41 16.81
CA VAL A 144 28.66 7.83 17.83
C VAL A 144 27.90 8.53 18.95
N TYR A 145 27.91 7.93 20.14
CA TYR A 145 27.32 8.51 21.33
C TYR A 145 28.34 8.50 22.49
N GLY A 146 28.49 9.63 23.16
CA GLY A 146 29.45 9.74 24.28
C GLY A 146 30.93 9.51 23.91
N GLY A 147 31.29 9.62 22.61
CA GLY A 147 32.66 9.39 22.14
C GLY A 147 32.92 7.92 21.72
N GLU A 148 32.00 7.01 21.97
CA GLU A 148 32.10 5.63 21.53
C GLU A 148 31.29 5.40 20.26
N ALA A 149 31.86 4.64 19.33
CA ALA A 149 31.21 4.25 18.10
C ALA A 149 30.55 2.87 18.25
N GLN A 150 29.28 2.78 17.96
CA GLN A 150 28.55 1.51 17.92
C GLN A 150 27.71 1.44 16.65
N TYR A 151 27.30 0.23 16.27
CA TYR A 151 26.38 0.01 15.15
C TYR A 151 24.97 -0.13 15.70
N VAL A 152 24.04 0.61 15.10
CA VAL A 152 22.64 0.69 15.50
C VAL A 152 21.76 0.31 14.33
N ILE A 153 20.74 -0.48 14.60
CA ILE A 153 19.66 -0.76 13.64
C ILE A 153 18.59 0.32 13.85
N TRP A 154 18.24 1.02 12.77
CA TRP A 154 17.25 2.09 12.79
C TRP A 154 15.84 1.50 12.48
N ASP A 155 15.28 0.76 13.44
CA ASP A 155 14.04 -0.01 13.29
C ASP A 155 12.75 0.73 13.70
N GLY A 156 12.87 1.95 14.25
CA GLY A 156 11.73 2.70 14.74
C GLY A 156 11.35 2.36 16.19
N GLU A 157 12.12 1.47 16.84
CA GLU A 157 11.87 1.11 18.22
C GLU A 157 12.65 2.02 19.20
N SER A 158 12.10 2.18 20.40
CA SER A 158 12.70 2.88 21.53
C SER A 158 12.98 4.36 21.28
N TRP A 159 14.15 4.73 20.76
CA TRP A 159 14.64 6.12 20.64
C TRP A 159 15.03 6.51 19.23
N SER A 160 15.04 5.56 18.30
CA SER A 160 15.50 5.79 16.93
C SER A 160 14.31 5.84 15.95
N PRO A 161 14.28 6.81 15.03
CA PRO A 161 13.32 6.74 13.92
C PRO A 161 13.66 5.55 13.02
N ARG A 162 12.67 5.04 12.28
CA ARG A 162 12.89 3.99 11.31
C ARG A 162 13.51 4.56 10.04
N LYS A 163 14.67 4.06 9.66
CA LYS A 163 15.33 4.38 8.40
C LYS A 163 15.43 3.15 7.52
N THR A 164 15.02 3.29 6.28
CA THR A 164 15.08 2.25 5.24
C THR A 164 15.60 2.86 3.95
N LEU A 165 15.99 2.03 2.97
CA LEU A 165 16.32 2.55 1.65
C LEU A 165 15.10 3.24 1.01
N MET A 166 13.90 2.75 1.29
CA MET A 166 12.66 3.30 0.79
C MET A 166 12.51 4.78 1.15
N ASN A 167 12.60 5.14 2.44
CA ASN A 167 12.39 6.51 2.89
C ASN A 167 13.65 7.39 2.79
N GLN A 168 14.87 6.82 2.91
CA GLN A 168 16.10 7.62 2.90
C GLN A 168 16.68 7.85 1.50
N ALA A 169 16.56 6.86 0.61
CA ALA A 169 17.22 6.89 -0.69
C ALA A 169 16.24 7.07 -1.85
N LEU A 170 15.04 6.50 -1.75
CA LEU A 170 14.05 6.53 -2.83
C LEU A 170 13.01 7.64 -2.65
N GLY A 171 12.91 8.25 -1.47
CA GLY A 171 11.89 9.26 -1.17
C GLY A 171 10.48 8.67 -1.27
N ILE A 172 10.29 7.44 -0.80
CA ILE A 172 8.99 6.77 -0.80
C ILE A 172 8.52 6.63 0.64
N ASN A 173 7.36 7.20 0.94
CA ASN A 173 6.68 7.08 2.21
C ASN A 173 5.73 5.89 2.18
N LYS A 174 5.80 5.04 3.20
CA LYS A 174 4.85 3.97 3.46
C LYS A 174 3.90 4.43 4.55
N LEU A 175 2.61 4.40 4.26
CA LEU A 175 1.57 4.88 5.15
C LEU A 175 0.46 3.84 5.27
N LYS A 176 -0.18 3.80 6.44
CA LYS A 176 -1.39 3.04 6.68
C LYS A 176 -2.47 3.96 7.19
N GLY A 177 -3.71 3.72 6.77
CA GLY A 177 -4.85 4.50 7.23
C GLY A 177 -6.10 4.30 6.41
N VAL A 178 -7.11 5.11 6.69
CA VAL A 178 -8.42 5.04 6.03
C VAL A 178 -8.51 6.10 4.94
N VAL A 179 -8.96 5.70 3.74
CA VAL A 179 -9.29 6.65 2.67
C VAL A 179 -10.60 7.34 3.02
N THR A 180 -10.54 8.64 3.32
CA THR A 180 -11.68 9.43 3.80
C THR A 180 -12.40 10.20 2.72
N GLU A 181 -11.71 10.52 1.64
CA GLU A 181 -12.25 11.28 0.50
C GLU A 181 -11.68 10.74 -0.81
N ASN A 182 -12.45 10.86 -1.87
CA ASN A 182 -12.01 10.74 -3.24
C ASN A 182 -12.46 11.96 -4.05
N GLU A 183 -12.22 11.98 -5.36
CA GLU A 183 -12.56 13.11 -6.23
C GLU A 183 -14.08 13.37 -6.37
N VAL A 184 -14.92 12.47 -5.87
CA VAL A 184 -16.39 12.53 -6.02
C VAL A 184 -17.07 12.83 -4.69
N THR A 185 -16.60 12.25 -3.58
CA THR A 185 -17.28 12.29 -2.30
C THR A 185 -16.32 12.08 -1.12
N ALA A 186 -16.80 12.41 0.08
CA ALA A 186 -16.13 12.12 1.35
C ALA A 186 -16.98 11.17 2.20
N LEU A 187 -16.37 10.55 3.21
CA LEU A 187 -17.13 9.76 4.22
C LEU A 187 -17.98 10.66 5.11
N ASP A 188 -17.51 11.88 5.38
CA ASP A 188 -18.28 12.90 6.10
C ASP A 188 -19.09 13.73 5.11
N ALA A 189 -20.42 13.66 5.19
CA ALA A 189 -21.34 14.39 4.35
C ALA A 189 -21.28 15.94 4.52
N ALA A 190 -20.68 16.41 5.61
CA ALA A 190 -20.47 17.85 5.83
C ALA A 190 -19.24 18.41 5.07
N VAL A 191 -18.37 17.54 4.59
CA VAL A 191 -17.17 17.92 3.81
C VAL A 191 -17.58 18.33 2.40
N GLN A 192 -17.10 19.48 1.97
CA GLN A 192 -17.23 19.91 0.57
C GLN A 192 -16.02 19.44 -0.21
N ILE A 193 -16.26 18.66 -1.27
CA ILE A 193 -15.22 18.20 -2.16
C ILE A 193 -14.68 19.36 -2.99
N ASP A 194 -13.37 19.47 -3.04
CA ASP A 194 -12.69 20.39 -3.93
C ASP A 194 -12.75 19.84 -5.38
N THR A 195 -13.63 20.40 -6.19
CA THR A 195 -13.84 19.98 -7.58
C THR A 195 -12.66 20.27 -8.49
N ASP A 196 -11.72 21.10 -8.05
CA ASP A 196 -10.48 21.38 -8.79
C ASP A 196 -9.38 20.37 -8.45
N ALA A 197 -9.53 19.61 -7.36
CA ALA A 197 -8.62 18.57 -6.92
C ALA A 197 -8.89 17.22 -7.62
N THR A 198 -8.77 17.19 -8.95
CA THR A 198 -8.97 15.96 -9.72
C THR A 198 -7.85 14.94 -9.47
N GLN A 199 -8.19 13.64 -9.55
CA GLN A 199 -7.25 12.53 -9.34
C GLN A 199 -6.57 12.55 -7.95
N GLN A 200 -7.32 12.92 -6.92
CA GLN A 200 -6.84 12.91 -5.54
C GLN A 200 -7.72 12.06 -4.65
N ILE A 201 -7.10 11.53 -3.61
CA ILE A 201 -7.76 11.00 -2.42
C ILE A 201 -7.24 11.74 -1.18
N LYS A 202 -7.96 11.63 -0.06
CA LYS A 202 -7.41 11.95 1.25
C LYS A 202 -7.32 10.70 2.11
N LEU A 203 -6.20 10.57 2.81
CA LEU A 203 -5.92 9.50 3.75
C LEU A 203 -5.88 10.06 5.17
N TYR A 204 -6.66 9.48 6.08
CA TYR A 204 -6.44 9.62 7.51
C TYR A 204 -5.34 8.65 7.92
N VAL A 205 -4.21 9.18 8.36
CA VAL A 205 -3.00 8.41 8.66
C VAL A 205 -3.08 7.82 10.06
N GLU A 206 -3.00 6.48 10.14
CA GLU A 206 -2.95 5.73 11.39
C GLU A 206 -1.54 5.30 11.77
N ASP A 207 -0.71 5.06 10.78
CA ASP A 207 0.69 4.67 10.95
C ASP A 207 1.52 5.16 9.76
N ASN A 208 2.61 5.85 10.07
CA ASN A 208 3.57 6.32 9.08
C ASN A 208 4.80 5.41 8.99
N TYR A 209 4.81 4.30 9.73
CA TYR A 209 5.90 3.32 9.81
C TYR A 209 7.29 3.87 10.19
N LEU A 210 7.37 5.09 10.69
CA LEU A 210 8.65 5.72 11.08
C LEU A 210 8.97 5.52 12.57
N GLY A 211 7.99 5.05 13.34
CA GLY A 211 8.10 4.83 14.78
C GLY A 211 7.66 6.05 15.60
N SER A 212 7.31 5.79 16.85
CA SER A 212 6.67 6.77 17.76
C SER A 212 7.53 7.97 18.14
N ASN A 213 8.82 8.00 17.78
CA ASN A 213 9.76 9.04 18.13
C ASN A 213 10.23 9.86 16.93
N ASP A 214 9.66 9.67 15.75
CA ASP A 214 9.98 10.52 14.60
C ASP A 214 9.15 11.81 14.66
N THR A 215 9.82 12.92 15.00
CA THR A 215 9.24 14.27 14.99
C THR A 215 9.46 14.99 13.65
N ASN A 216 10.07 14.34 12.66
CA ASN A 216 10.39 14.90 11.35
C ASN A 216 9.59 14.26 10.22
N SER A 217 8.52 13.53 10.55
CA SER A 217 7.63 12.97 9.53
C SER A 217 6.82 14.09 8.87
N ASP A 218 6.74 14.06 7.55
CA ASP A 218 5.81 14.90 6.79
C ASP A 218 4.34 14.49 7.03
N TYR A 219 4.12 13.31 7.64
CA TYR A 219 2.82 12.72 7.92
C TYR A 219 2.67 12.39 9.41
N GLU A 220 1.91 13.21 10.10
CA GLU A 220 1.55 12.98 11.50
C GLU A 220 0.42 11.94 11.58
N VAL A 221 0.52 11.03 12.56
CA VAL A 221 -0.57 10.11 12.90
C VAL A 221 -1.77 10.90 13.40
N ASP A 222 -2.97 10.38 13.19
CA ASP A 222 -4.26 11.02 13.49
C ASP A 222 -4.54 12.32 12.70
N SER A 223 -3.93 12.44 11.52
CA SER A 223 -4.11 13.58 10.62
C SER A 223 -4.48 13.14 9.21
N VAL A 224 -5.12 14.03 8.44
CA VAL A 224 -5.60 13.76 7.08
C VAL A 224 -4.72 14.49 6.07
N TYR A 225 -4.25 13.75 5.06
CA TYR A 225 -3.40 14.28 4.00
C TYR A 225 -3.92 13.94 2.61
N PRO A 226 -3.79 14.86 1.64
CA PRO A 226 -4.12 14.62 0.24
C PRO A 226 -2.99 13.85 -0.47
N PHE A 227 -3.39 13.03 -1.46
CA PHE A 227 -2.47 12.30 -2.35
C PHE A 227 -3.02 12.29 -3.77
N TYR A 228 -2.17 12.49 -4.77
CA TYR A 228 -2.52 12.17 -6.14
C TYR A 228 -2.61 10.66 -6.33
N THR A 229 -3.65 10.21 -7.04
CA THR A 229 -3.88 8.77 -7.27
C THR A 229 -2.83 8.13 -8.18
N GLY A 230 -2.12 8.93 -8.99
CA GLY A 230 -1.18 8.42 -9.97
C GLY A 230 -1.85 7.45 -10.95
N ASP A 231 -1.13 6.39 -11.32
CA ASP A 231 -1.64 5.32 -12.19
C ASP A 231 -2.35 4.19 -11.40
N THR A 232 -2.88 4.51 -10.20
CA THR A 232 -3.54 3.53 -9.31
C THR A 232 -5.05 3.71 -9.30
N ASN A 233 -5.75 2.72 -8.76
CA ASN A 233 -7.19 2.78 -8.49
C ASN A 233 -7.51 3.25 -7.06
N ALA A 234 -6.73 4.19 -6.51
CA ALA A 234 -6.86 4.62 -5.12
C ALA A 234 -8.26 5.18 -4.79
N ALA A 235 -8.96 5.78 -5.76
CA ALA A 235 -10.31 6.28 -5.57
C ALA A 235 -11.35 5.19 -5.22
N ASP A 236 -11.08 3.92 -5.58
CA ASP A 236 -11.96 2.79 -5.29
C ASP A 236 -11.90 2.36 -3.82
N TYR A 237 -10.92 2.84 -3.06
CA TYR A 237 -10.68 2.47 -1.67
C TYR A 237 -11.37 3.38 -0.65
N LEU A 238 -12.32 4.22 -1.07
CA LEU A 238 -13.07 5.06 -0.14
C LEU A 238 -13.64 4.21 1.02
N GLY A 239 -13.32 4.59 2.26
CA GLY A 239 -13.74 3.89 3.47
C GLY A 239 -12.87 2.70 3.89
N TYR A 240 -11.98 2.22 3.05
CA TYR A 240 -11.11 1.10 3.37
C TYR A 240 -9.88 1.53 4.17
N ASP A 241 -9.50 0.68 5.14
CA ASP A 241 -8.15 0.71 5.73
C ASP A 241 -7.16 0.14 4.72
N VAL A 242 -6.15 0.92 4.38
CA VAL A 242 -5.20 0.62 3.31
C VAL A 242 -3.75 0.79 3.77
N VAL A 243 -2.86 0.13 3.04
CA VAL A 243 -1.43 0.45 3.04
C VAL A 243 -1.10 1.04 1.69
N LEU A 244 -0.56 2.25 1.68
CA LEU A 244 -0.10 2.90 0.46
C LEU A 244 1.39 3.24 0.52
N TYR A 245 1.97 3.36 -0.66
CA TYR A 245 3.32 3.84 -0.89
C TYR A 245 3.25 5.08 -1.76
N ALA A 246 3.72 6.21 -1.24
CA ALA A 246 3.67 7.50 -1.94
C ALA A 246 5.07 8.02 -2.23
N GLN A 247 5.29 8.52 -3.45
CA GLN A 247 6.50 9.21 -3.84
C GLN A 247 6.48 10.62 -3.28
N ASP A 248 7.48 10.98 -2.49
CA ASP A 248 7.72 12.35 -2.03
C ASP A 248 8.02 13.27 -3.24
N ASN A 249 7.13 14.20 -3.47
CA ASN A 249 7.23 15.23 -4.50
C ASN A 249 7.81 16.55 -3.94
N LYS A 250 8.42 16.49 -2.76
CA LYS A 250 9.08 17.55 -2.01
C LYS A 250 8.13 18.70 -1.60
N ASN A 251 7.77 19.62 -2.37
CA ASN A 251 6.92 20.76 -1.98
C ASN A 251 5.51 20.67 -2.58
N GLU A 252 5.16 19.55 -3.17
CA GLU A 252 3.88 19.30 -3.80
C GLU A 252 3.17 18.10 -3.14
N THR A 253 1.90 17.93 -3.46
CA THR A 253 1.15 16.74 -3.02
C THR A 253 1.80 15.47 -3.55
N ASP A 254 2.04 14.50 -2.67
CA ASP A 254 2.66 13.23 -3.00
C ASP A 254 1.80 12.37 -3.92
N THR A 255 2.46 11.55 -4.73
CA THR A 255 1.80 10.66 -5.70
C THR A 255 1.84 9.21 -5.23
N ILE A 256 0.70 8.55 -5.21
CA ILE A 256 0.58 7.13 -4.86
C ILE A 256 1.22 6.27 -5.96
N LEU A 257 2.18 5.46 -5.57
CA LEU A 257 2.83 4.46 -6.43
C LEU A 257 2.12 3.10 -6.36
N SER A 258 1.56 2.78 -5.19
CA SER A 258 0.86 1.53 -4.93
C SER A 258 -0.05 1.68 -3.73
N ILE A 259 -1.23 1.05 -3.78
CA ILE A 259 -2.20 0.99 -2.70
C ILE A 259 -2.80 -0.41 -2.63
N THR A 260 -3.02 -0.91 -1.42
CA THR A 260 -3.65 -2.20 -1.17
C THR A 260 -4.45 -2.16 0.12
N GLU A 261 -5.46 -3.02 0.24
CA GLU A 261 -6.15 -3.20 1.52
C GLU A 261 -5.18 -3.62 2.63
N ALA A 262 -5.33 -3.05 3.81
CA ALA A 262 -4.56 -3.45 4.98
C ALA A 262 -4.99 -4.87 5.42
N THR A 263 -4.02 -5.76 5.55
CA THR A 263 -4.28 -7.18 5.84
C THR A 263 -5.02 -7.37 7.16
N GLY A 264 -6.17 -8.05 7.10
CA GLY A 264 -6.96 -8.43 8.26
C GLY A 264 -7.68 -7.27 8.95
N LYS A 265 -7.85 -6.13 8.25
CA LYS A 265 -8.54 -4.95 8.77
C LYS A 265 -9.92 -4.77 8.16
N ASN A 266 -10.03 -4.93 6.86
CA ASN A 266 -11.31 -4.76 6.18
C ASN A 266 -12.14 -6.05 6.21
N SER A 267 -13.37 -5.93 6.64
CA SER A 267 -14.38 -6.98 6.54
C SER A 267 -15.62 -6.42 5.89
N LYS A 268 -16.12 -7.04 4.82
CA LYS A 268 -17.29 -6.55 4.11
C LYS A 268 -18.36 -7.61 3.93
N VAL A 269 -19.61 -7.17 3.95
CA VAL A 269 -20.78 -7.95 3.58
C VAL A 269 -21.53 -7.21 2.48
N GLU A 270 -21.85 -7.93 1.41
CA GLU A 270 -22.66 -7.42 0.30
C GLU A 270 -23.93 -8.22 0.18
N PHE A 271 -25.04 -7.54 -0.10
CA PHE A 271 -26.33 -8.17 -0.45
C PHE A 271 -27.11 -7.27 -1.39
N THR A 272 -27.96 -7.85 -2.20
CA THR A 272 -28.85 -7.12 -3.10
C THR A 272 -30.05 -6.54 -2.36
N LEU A 273 -30.61 -5.45 -2.83
CA LEU A 273 -31.70 -4.75 -2.14
C LEU A 273 -32.96 -5.62 -1.94
N ASP A 274 -33.23 -6.60 -2.81
CA ASP A 274 -34.31 -7.58 -2.64
C ASP A 274 -34.10 -8.51 -1.43
N LYS A 275 -32.90 -8.56 -0.87
CA LYS A 275 -32.56 -9.29 0.35
C LYS A 275 -32.60 -8.42 1.61
N PHE A 276 -32.75 -7.13 1.47
CA PHE A 276 -32.91 -6.23 2.62
C PHE A 276 -34.15 -6.63 3.44
N ASN A 277 -34.02 -6.70 4.75
CA ASN A 277 -35.15 -7.05 5.63
C ASN A 277 -35.59 -5.86 6.49
N SER A 278 -34.68 -5.27 7.24
CA SER A 278 -34.98 -4.11 8.11
C SER A 278 -33.74 -3.47 8.67
N TYR A 279 -33.87 -2.25 9.15
CA TYR A 279 -32.98 -1.62 10.11
C TYR A 279 -33.71 -1.49 11.44
N ASP A 280 -33.03 -1.72 12.54
CA ASP A 280 -33.55 -1.63 13.90
C ASP A 280 -32.76 -0.54 14.62
N ALA A 281 -33.38 0.62 14.82
CA ALA A 281 -32.74 1.81 15.39
C ALA A 281 -32.39 1.63 16.89
N ASP A 282 -33.18 0.85 17.64
CA ASP A 282 -32.95 0.62 19.07
C ASP A 282 -31.67 -0.22 19.30
N THR A 283 -31.37 -1.14 18.40
CA THR A 283 -30.22 -2.03 18.50
C THR A 283 -29.10 -1.69 17.53
N ASN A 284 -29.33 -0.73 16.60
CA ASN A 284 -28.44 -0.34 15.53
C ASN A 284 -27.99 -1.53 14.65
N ASN A 285 -28.95 -2.37 14.25
CA ASN A 285 -28.69 -3.52 13.42
C ASN A 285 -29.38 -3.38 12.06
N LEU A 286 -28.59 -3.52 11.00
CA LEU A 286 -29.09 -3.77 9.66
C LEU A 286 -29.30 -5.26 9.46
N SER A 287 -30.41 -5.69 8.86
CA SER A 287 -30.68 -7.10 8.66
C SER A 287 -31.06 -7.44 7.23
N TYR A 288 -30.62 -8.61 6.79
CA TYR A 288 -30.88 -9.10 5.42
C TYR A 288 -31.04 -10.63 5.39
N MET A 289 -31.70 -11.11 4.34
CA MET A 289 -31.86 -12.54 4.08
C MET A 289 -30.72 -13.03 3.19
N LYS A 290 -29.93 -14.02 3.62
CA LYS A 290 -28.85 -14.58 2.78
C LYS A 290 -29.38 -15.32 1.58
N ASN A 291 -30.53 -16.03 1.76
CA ASN A 291 -31.20 -16.80 0.73
C ASN A 291 -32.71 -16.63 0.85
N ASP A 292 -33.45 -16.85 -0.24
CA ASP A 292 -34.93 -16.78 -0.28
C ASP A 292 -35.62 -17.79 0.63
N THR A 293 -34.92 -18.83 1.04
CA THR A 293 -35.47 -19.93 1.87
C THR A 293 -35.11 -19.74 3.37
N ASP A 294 -34.37 -18.73 3.74
CA ASP A 294 -33.99 -18.49 5.13
C ASP A 294 -35.23 -18.13 5.96
N LYS A 295 -35.28 -18.66 7.18
CA LYS A 295 -36.38 -18.41 8.13
C LYS A 295 -36.12 -17.23 9.06
N SER A 296 -34.90 -16.71 9.06
CA SER A 296 -34.48 -15.60 9.89
C SER A 296 -33.43 -14.75 9.18
N ALA A 297 -33.54 -13.44 9.34
CA ALA A 297 -32.57 -12.50 8.80
C ALA A 297 -31.22 -12.58 9.54
N THR A 298 -30.15 -12.40 8.80
CA THR A 298 -28.82 -12.14 9.37
C THR A 298 -28.74 -10.70 9.81
N LYS A 299 -28.24 -10.46 11.00
CA LYS A 299 -28.06 -9.12 11.59
C LYS A 299 -26.62 -8.65 11.46
N LEU A 300 -26.45 -7.43 11.03
CA LEU A 300 -25.16 -6.74 10.91
C LEU A 300 -25.19 -5.56 11.89
N LYS A 301 -24.33 -5.60 12.90
CA LYS A 301 -24.21 -4.51 13.88
C LYS A 301 -23.52 -3.34 13.21
N LEU A 302 -24.15 -2.17 13.24
CA LEU A 302 -23.55 -0.94 12.73
C LEU A 302 -22.82 -0.22 13.87
N GLN A 303 -21.73 0.47 13.54
CA GLN A 303 -20.98 1.27 14.48
C GLN A 303 -21.80 2.50 14.91
N THR A 304 -21.70 2.88 16.18
CA THR A 304 -22.39 4.06 16.72
C THR A 304 -21.48 5.24 16.98
N THR A 305 -20.16 4.97 17.02
CA THR A 305 -19.14 6.01 17.21
C THR A 305 -17.89 5.58 16.46
N SER A 306 -17.38 6.44 15.59
CA SER A 306 -16.04 6.22 15.03
C SER A 306 -15.01 6.61 16.09
N ASN A 307 -14.12 5.68 16.40
CA ASN A 307 -12.99 5.95 17.31
C ASN A 307 -11.74 6.41 16.55
N ARG A 308 -11.73 6.36 15.23
CA ARG A 308 -10.54 6.53 14.40
C ARG A 308 -10.61 7.75 13.47
N VAL A 309 -11.69 7.92 12.77
CA VAL A 309 -11.90 9.06 11.88
C VAL A 309 -13.09 9.84 12.41
N ASN A 310 -12.94 11.15 12.61
CA ASN A 310 -14.03 12.02 13.02
C ASN A 310 -15.03 12.16 11.87
N TYR A 311 -15.84 11.12 11.63
CA TYR A 311 -17.07 11.32 10.88
C TYR A 311 -18.06 12.03 11.79
N SER A 312 -18.77 12.99 11.28
CA SER A 312 -19.84 13.65 12.03
C SER A 312 -20.95 12.66 12.41
N ASP A 313 -21.10 11.62 11.59
CA ASP A 313 -22.09 10.55 11.76
C ASP A 313 -21.42 9.17 11.56
N SER A 314 -21.70 8.23 12.45
CA SER A 314 -21.25 6.85 12.32
C SER A 314 -22.48 5.92 12.29
N PRO A 315 -22.55 4.99 11.34
CA PRO A 315 -21.63 4.78 10.22
C PRO A 315 -21.72 5.85 9.13
N ALA A 316 -20.65 6.03 8.35
CA ALA A 316 -20.70 6.83 7.15
C ALA A 316 -21.62 6.17 6.10
N ILE A 317 -22.44 6.96 5.42
CA ILE A 317 -23.38 6.46 4.42
C ILE A 317 -23.05 7.07 3.05
N ILE A 318 -22.77 6.20 2.09
CA ILE A 318 -22.55 6.60 0.68
C ILE A 318 -23.73 6.07 -0.14
N TYR A 319 -24.56 6.96 -0.65
CA TYR A 319 -25.74 6.64 -1.46
C TYR A 319 -25.48 7.03 -2.92
N ASN A 320 -25.52 6.04 -3.82
CA ASN A 320 -25.20 6.21 -5.23
C ASN A 320 -23.90 6.98 -5.47
N GLY A 321 -22.86 6.62 -4.71
CA GLY A 321 -21.51 7.21 -4.83
C GLY A 321 -21.32 8.57 -4.16
N ILE A 322 -22.34 9.12 -3.48
CA ILE A 322 -22.28 10.42 -2.81
C ILE A 322 -22.58 10.25 -1.32
N ALA A 323 -21.89 11.00 -0.47
CA ALA A 323 -22.16 11.02 0.97
C ALA A 323 -23.60 11.43 1.26
N TYR A 324 -24.29 10.62 2.04
CA TYR A 324 -25.68 10.85 2.39
C TYR A 324 -25.79 11.61 3.70
N SER A 325 -26.36 12.81 3.65
CA SER A 325 -26.53 13.70 4.82
C SER A 325 -27.72 13.37 5.72
N GLY A 326 -28.53 12.37 5.35
CA GLY A 326 -29.66 11.90 6.16
C GLY A 326 -29.23 10.85 7.18
N THR A 327 -30.20 10.41 8.00
CA THR A 327 -29.97 9.37 9.01
C THR A 327 -30.25 7.97 8.46
N LEU A 328 -29.81 6.95 9.20
CA LEU A 328 -30.13 5.54 8.88
C LEU A 328 -31.65 5.32 8.85
N GLU A 329 -32.40 5.93 9.76
CA GLU A 329 -33.86 5.84 9.80
C GLU A 329 -34.51 6.48 8.57
N SER A 330 -33.97 7.60 8.09
CA SER A 330 -34.47 8.22 6.86
C SER A 330 -34.18 7.38 5.62
N LEU A 331 -33.12 6.57 5.67
CA LEU A 331 -32.74 5.70 4.57
C LEU A 331 -33.45 4.33 4.63
N PHE A 332 -33.57 3.72 5.81
CA PHE A 332 -34.00 2.32 5.95
C PHE A 332 -35.29 2.12 6.80
N GLY A 333 -35.90 3.22 7.33
CA GLY A 333 -36.93 3.11 8.37
C GLY A 333 -36.30 2.81 9.74
N SER A 334 -37.13 2.62 10.77
CA SER A 334 -36.66 2.49 12.16
C SER A 334 -36.86 1.10 12.77
N TYR A 335 -37.73 0.26 12.16
CA TYR A 335 -38.05 -1.09 12.62
C TYR A 335 -38.53 -1.98 11.48
N GLU A 336 -38.65 -3.27 11.76
CA GLU A 336 -39.16 -4.23 10.76
C GLU A 336 -40.60 -3.91 10.32
N GLY A 337 -40.79 -3.65 9.02
CA GLY A 337 -42.08 -3.26 8.43
C GLY A 337 -42.34 -1.74 8.42
N ASP A 338 -41.35 -0.91 8.80
CA ASP A 338 -41.40 0.53 8.59
C ASP A 338 -41.10 0.86 7.14
N GLU A 339 -42.07 1.37 6.43
CA GLU A 339 -41.96 1.79 5.02
C GLU A 339 -41.69 3.29 4.86
N SER A 340 -41.35 4.00 5.96
CA SER A 340 -41.05 5.42 5.92
C SER A 340 -39.63 5.73 5.39
N GLY A 341 -38.74 4.74 5.41
CA GLY A 341 -37.40 4.85 4.83
C GLY A 341 -37.42 4.88 3.31
N LEU A 342 -36.39 5.48 2.72
CA LEU A 342 -36.20 5.50 1.27
C LEU A 342 -36.07 4.07 0.70
N ILE A 343 -35.47 3.18 1.48
CA ILE A 343 -35.32 1.75 1.17
C ILE A 343 -36.03 0.96 2.26
N TYR A 344 -36.98 0.14 1.89
CA TYR A 344 -37.71 -0.73 2.79
C TYR A 344 -37.88 -2.11 2.17
N LYS A 345 -38.29 -3.09 2.98
CA LYS A 345 -38.55 -4.45 2.52
C LYS A 345 -39.60 -4.42 1.42
N ASP A 346 -39.37 -5.19 0.37
CA ASP A 346 -40.23 -5.28 -0.83
C ASP A 346 -40.29 -3.96 -1.63
N SER A 347 -39.37 -3.00 -1.40
CA SER A 347 -39.26 -1.82 -2.25
C SER A 347 -38.99 -2.21 -3.70
N ALA A 348 -39.51 -1.43 -4.65
CA ALA A 348 -39.36 -1.70 -6.10
C ALA A 348 -37.94 -1.41 -6.63
N TYR A 349 -37.00 -1.03 -5.76
CA TYR A 349 -35.64 -0.70 -6.13
C TYR A 349 -34.81 -1.97 -6.36
N SER A 350 -33.99 -1.95 -7.41
CA SER A 350 -32.91 -2.91 -7.61
C SER A 350 -31.58 -2.25 -7.25
N GLY A 351 -30.61 -3.05 -6.81
CA GLY A 351 -29.31 -2.53 -6.42
C GLY A 351 -28.67 -3.39 -5.35
N LYS A 352 -27.69 -2.83 -4.68
CA LYS A 352 -26.98 -3.55 -3.61
C LYS A 352 -26.65 -2.64 -2.42
N VAL A 353 -26.47 -3.27 -1.28
CA VAL A 353 -25.89 -2.69 -0.07
C VAL A 353 -24.57 -3.39 0.20
N THR A 354 -23.54 -2.61 0.45
CA THR A 354 -22.25 -3.08 0.97
C THR A 354 -22.04 -2.43 2.32
N VAL A 355 -21.76 -3.22 3.35
CA VAL A 355 -21.34 -2.72 4.65
C VAL A 355 -19.89 -3.11 4.87
N LEU A 356 -19.09 -2.17 5.32
CA LEU A 356 -17.66 -2.29 5.50
C LEU A 356 -17.29 -1.97 6.95
N ASP A 357 -16.57 -2.91 7.59
CA ASP A 357 -15.84 -2.73 8.83
C ASP A 357 -14.37 -2.53 8.46
N ASN A 358 -13.79 -1.41 8.82
CA ASN A 358 -12.43 -1.03 8.43
C ASN A 358 -11.46 -0.97 9.61
N ASP A 359 -11.89 -1.37 10.81
CA ASP A 359 -11.07 -1.23 12.02
C ASP A 359 -10.93 -2.52 12.83
N ASP A 360 -11.60 -3.61 12.41
CA ASP A 360 -11.61 -4.91 13.10
C ASP A 360 -12.23 -4.82 14.51
N THR A 361 -13.17 -3.88 14.70
CA THR A 361 -13.95 -3.75 15.94
C THR A 361 -15.34 -4.37 15.80
N SER A 362 -16.25 -4.10 16.71
CA SER A 362 -17.53 -4.81 16.79
C SER A 362 -18.67 -4.16 15.99
N GLY A 363 -18.38 -3.48 14.89
CA GLY A 363 -19.44 -2.84 14.09
C GLY A 363 -18.95 -2.40 12.72
N TYR A 364 -19.86 -2.27 11.77
CA TYR A 364 -19.57 -1.79 10.43
C TYR A 364 -19.57 -0.27 10.40
N ASP A 365 -18.52 0.30 9.79
CA ASP A 365 -18.20 1.74 9.82
C ASP A 365 -18.75 2.49 8.63
N VAL A 366 -18.88 1.84 7.48
CA VAL A 366 -19.29 2.45 6.23
C VAL A 366 -20.38 1.61 5.57
N ILE A 367 -21.40 2.29 5.05
CA ILE A 367 -22.49 1.68 4.29
C ILE A 367 -22.51 2.30 2.90
N PHE A 368 -22.34 1.48 1.87
CA PHE A 368 -22.54 1.87 0.48
C PHE A 368 -23.89 1.33 0.02
N VAL A 369 -24.71 2.19 -0.53
CA VAL A 369 -26.02 1.85 -1.06
C VAL A 369 -26.11 2.30 -2.51
N ASP A 370 -26.07 1.35 -3.42
CA ASP A 370 -26.21 1.59 -4.84
C ASP A 370 -27.62 1.19 -5.27
N VAL A 371 -28.42 2.16 -5.65
CA VAL A 371 -29.80 1.97 -6.10
C VAL A 371 -29.89 2.17 -7.60
N ALA A 372 -30.37 1.15 -8.30
CA ALA A 372 -30.71 1.26 -9.70
C ALA A 372 -32.22 1.50 -9.84
N VAL A 373 -32.60 2.65 -10.33
CA VAL A 373 -33.97 2.93 -10.72
C VAL A 373 -34.14 2.45 -12.17
N GLY A 374 -35.05 1.52 -12.40
CA GLY A 374 -35.38 1.05 -13.74
C GLY A 374 -36.00 2.19 -14.57
N ALA A 375 -35.24 2.76 -15.49
CA ALA A 375 -35.77 3.74 -16.44
C ALA A 375 -36.22 3.02 -17.73
N VAL A 376 -37.47 3.22 -18.17
CA VAL A 376 -37.95 2.75 -19.45
C VAL A 376 -37.55 3.70 -20.55
N VAL A 377 -36.67 3.26 -21.44
CA VAL A 377 -36.28 4.06 -22.61
C VAL A 377 -37.54 4.31 -23.48
N ASP A 378 -37.85 5.56 -23.70
CA ASP A 378 -38.92 5.98 -24.57
C ASP A 378 -38.48 6.04 -26.04
N GLU A 379 -37.34 6.69 -26.29
CA GLU A 379 -36.80 6.84 -27.62
C GLU A 379 -35.29 6.85 -27.64
N LEU A 380 -34.69 6.21 -28.63
CA LEU A 380 -33.29 6.36 -29.00
C LEU A 380 -33.21 7.17 -30.29
N SER A 381 -32.79 8.42 -30.21
CA SER A 381 -32.63 9.25 -31.39
C SER A 381 -31.51 8.74 -32.30
N SER A 382 -31.58 9.06 -33.57
CA SER A 382 -30.54 8.74 -34.56
C SER A 382 -29.15 9.40 -34.24
N ARG A 383 -29.11 10.29 -33.26
CA ARG A 383 -27.88 10.94 -32.76
C ARG A 383 -27.35 10.29 -31.49
N GLY A 384 -27.91 9.14 -31.06
CA GLY A 384 -27.47 8.42 -29.86
C GLY A 384 -27.98 9.01 -28.53
N VAL A 385 -28.99 9.90 -28.56
CA VAL A 385 -29.60 10.43 -27.34
C VAL A 385 -30.73 9.51 -26.88
N LEU A 386 -30.67 9.05 -25.64
CA LEU A 386 -31.74 8.29 -24.98
C LEU A 386 -32.71 9.27 -24.28
N THR A 387 -34.01 9.07 -24.54
CA THR A 387 -35.09 9.70 -23.74
C THR A 387 -35.80 8.64 -22.93
N PHE A 388 -36.22 8.99 -21.72
CA PHE A 388 -36.88 8.07 -20.79
C PHE A 388 -38.36 8.48 -20.58
N LYS A 389 -39.23 7.50 -20.40
CA LYS A 389 -40.69 7.73 -20.22
C LYS A 389 -41.08 8.43 -18.95
N ASN A 390 -40.28 8.28 -17.90
CA ASN A 390 -40.45 8.97 -16.62
C ASN A 390 -39.10 9.44 -16.13
N SER A 391 -38.90 10.76 -16.06
CA SER A 391 -37.92 11.33 -15.17
C SER A 391 -38.51 11.20 -13.76
N VAL A 392 -37.90 10.37 -12.93
CA VAL A 392 -38.18 10.46 -11.49
C VAL A 392 -37.39 11.66 -11.02
N ASP A 393 -38.10 12.72 -10.61
CA ASP A 393 -37.52 13.91 -9.99
C ASP A 393 -36.80 13.56 -8.70
#